data_2ef71ddeb5933a53ea729e2aaf7498ee
#
_entry.id   2ef71ddeb5933a53ea729e2aaf7498ee
#
_cell.length_a   1.000
_cell.length_b   1.000
_cell.length_c   1.000
_cell.angle_alpha   90.00
_cell.angle_beta   90.00
_cell.angle_gamma   90.00
#
_symmetry.space_group_name_H-M   'P 1'
#
loop_
_entity.id
_entity.type
_entity.pdbx_description
1 polymer ?
#
loop_
_entity_poly.entity_id
_entity_poly.type
_entity_poly.pdbx_seq_one_letter_code
_entity_poly.pdbx_strand_id
1 'polypeptide(L)'
;MENIGKIPLKDEWRNRWAIIKQFILNPVREMAFLQDQFQVSELYTNIAKRDPHLHDPNFPQWLNFGYWKEETTYNGACAALARKLAEVAELKAGDHLLDVGFGFAEQDLLWVRENNVSSIIGLNTTELQVEIAQERVAKAGLSDRIKLQVGSATQIPFPENSFDKLTALECAFHFDTREDFFAEAFRVLQPGGRLAVADCLPRVGREINFWLRVNSKKMCIPFPNQYDRHTYVEKLKKHGFVNIQALSISEYVWPAMVHYFAQISQGISKHDLVIDLQKDNPGLEAWSRNRGWFMAFDDYLLFSAEKPKLN
;
A
#
# COMPACT_ATOMS: atom_id res chain seq x y z
N MET A 1 -8.81 12.15 34.75
CA MET A 1 -9.82 12.16 33.62
C MET A 1 -9.72 13.52 32.96
N GLU A 2 -8.70 13.69 32.12
CA GLU A 2 -8.48 14.92 31.37
C GLU A 2 -9.04 14.76 29.97
N ASN A 3 -9.71 15.83 29.53
CA ASN A 3 -10.38 15.98 28.25
C ASN A 3 -9.45 15.62 27.08
N ILE A 4 -9.67 14.47 26.45
CA ILE A 4 -9.19 14.19 25.10
C ILE A 4 -9.97 15.13 24.19
N GLY A 5 -9.27 16.18 23.70
CA GLY A 5 -9.85 17.30 22.99
C GLY A 5 -10.71 16.85 21.81
N LYS A 6 -12.00 17.14 21.91
CA LYS A 6 -12.89 17.19 20.75
C LYS A 6 -12.30 18.23 19.80
N ILE A 7 -11.83 17.80 18.63
CA ILE A 7 -11.53 18.73 17.54
C ILE A 7 -12.82 19.55 17.33
N PRO A 8 -12.76 20.88 17.47
CA PRO A 8 -13.97 21.68 17.41
C PRO A 8 -14.59 21.54 16.01
N LEU A 9 -15.80 21.02 15.92
CA LEU A 9 -16.58 20.89 14.67
C LEU A 9 -16.62 22.20 13.87
N LYS A 10 -16.50 23.35 14.53
CA LYS A 10 -16.45 24.68 13.89
C LYS A 10 -15.21 24.93 13.03
N ASP A 11 -14.04 24.44 13.42
CA ASP A 11 -12.81 24.64 12.65
C ASP A 11 -12.75 23.70 11.45
N GLU A 12 -13.35 22.54 11.59
CA GLU A 12 -13.53 21.59 10.49
C GLU A 12 -14.41 22.17 9.37
N TRP A 13 -15.53 22.81 9.72
CA TRP A 13 -16.41 23.50 8.75
C TRP A 13 -15.75 24.73 8.13
N ARG A 14 -14.95 25.49 8.87
CA ARG A 14 -14.21 26.64 8.33
C ARG A 14 -13.16 26.20 7.29
N ASN A 15 -12.44 25.13 7.56
CA ASN A 15 -11.50 24.54 6.59
C ASN A 15 -12.22 23.99 5.35
N ARG A 16 -13.38 23.36 5.53
CA ARG A 16 -14.25 22.94 4.41
C ARG A 16 -14.68 24.12 3.55
N TRP A 17 -15.19 25.19 4.17
CA TRP A 17 -15.62 26.37 3.44
C TRP A 17 -14.47 27.11 2.77
N ALA A 18 -13.29 27.14 3.36
CA ALA A 18 -12.12 27.72 2.73
C ALA A 18 -11.72 26.95 1.46
N ILE A 19 -11.74 25.62 1.53
CA ILE A 19 -11.46 24.74 0.38
C ILE A 19 -12.59 24.87 -0.67
N ILE A 20 -13.86 24.82 -0.27
CA ILE A 20 -15.02 25.01 -1.16
C ILE A 20 -14.96 26.37 -1.84
N LYS A 21 -14.66 27.45 -1.07
CA LYS A 21 -14.53 28.80 -1.64
C LYS A 21 -13.39 28.91 -2.65
N GLN A 22 -12.27 28.25 -2.39
CA GLN A 22 -11.13 28.24 -3.30
C GLN A 22 -11.45 27.52 -4.61
N PHE A 23 -12.28 26.47 -4.56
CA PHE A 23 -12.72 25.71 -5.74
C PHE A 23 -13.88 26.37 -6.49
N ILE A 24 -14.88 26.94 -5.80
CA ILE A 24 -16.02 27.62 -6.45
C ILE A 24 -15.57 28.92 -7.14
N LEU A 25 -14.54 29.59 -6.60
CA LEU A 25 -14.07 30.89 -7.14
C LEU A 25 -13.03 30.75 -8.26
N ASN A 26 -12.56 29.55 -8.60
CA ASN A 26 -11.57 29.40 -9.65
C ASN A 26 -11.66 28.06 -10.42
N PRO A 27 -12.73 27.85 -11.22
CA PRO A 27 -12.95 26.61 -11.96
C PRO A 27 -11.82 26.27 -12.96
N VAL A 28 -11.09 27.27 -13.45
CA VAL A 28 -9.94 27.06 -14.36
C VAL A 28 -8.76 26.43 -13.61
N ARG A 29 -8.52 26.86 -12.37
CA ARG A 29 -7.47 26.30 -11.50
C ARG A 29 -7.80 24.88 -11.05
N GLU A 30 -9.08 24.59 -10.88
CA GLU A 30 -9.61 23.27 -10.56
C GLU A 30 -9.45 22.30 -11.74
N MET A 31 -9.79 22.74 -12.96
CA MET A 31 -9.56 21.96 -14.17
C MET A 31 -8.06 21.69 -14.39
N ALA A 32 -7.20 22.68 -14.19
CA ALA A 32 -5.76 22.50 -14.24
C ALA A 32 -5.27 21.51 -13.17
N PHE A 33 -5.74 21.63 -11.91
CA PHE A 33 -5.43 20.67 -10.85
C PHE A 33 -5.90 19.25 -11.18
N LEU A 34 -7.05 19.08 -11.85
CA LEU A 34 -7.54 17.78 -12.30
C LEU A 34 -6.79 17.25 -13.55
N GLN A 35 -6.16 18.12 -14.31
CA GLN A 35 -5.34 17.77 -15.48
C GLN A 35 -3.88 17.48 -15.13
N ASP A 36 -3.37 18.05 -14.02
CA ASP A 36 -2.00 17.80 -13.56
C ASP A 36 -1.85 16.35 -13.10
N GLN A 37 -0.95 15.60 -13.71
CA GLN A 37 -0.65 14.22 -13.33
C GLN A 37 0.31 14.26 -12.15
N PHE A 38 -0.19 14.03 -10.92
CA PHE A 38 0.67 13.75 -9.78
C PHE A 38 1.40 12.43 -10.03
N GLN A 39 2.71 12.48 -10.07
CA GLN A 39 3.50 11.26 -10.25
C GLN A 39 3.73 10.57 -8.90
N VAL A 40 3.50 9.27 -8.85
CA VAL A 40 3.72 8.44 -7.67
C VAL A 40 5.18 8.57 -7.17
N SER A 41 6.14 8.58 -8.10
CA SER A 41 7.56 8.74 -7.78
C SER A 41 7.87 10.08 -7.09
N GLU A 42 7.22 11.17 -7.48
CA GLU A 42 7.38 12.48 -6.84
C GLU A 42 6.76 12.48 -5.43
N LEU A 43 5.55 11.90 -5.27
CA LEU A 43 4.90 11.77 -3.99
C LEU A 43 5.81 11.04 -2.99
N TYR A 44 6.32 9.86 -3.36
CA TYR A 44 7.15 9.06 -2.47
C TYR A 44 8.55 9.63 -2.26
N THR A 45 9.12 10.34 -3.25
CA THR A 45 10.36 11.12 -3.07
C THR A 45 10.18 12.21 -2.01
N ASN A 46 9.05 12.92 -2.05
CA ASN A 46 8.75 13.97 -1.07
C ASN A 46 8.47 13.41 0.33
N ILE A 47 7.84 12.24 0.43
CA ILE A 47 7.64 11.54 1.71
C ILE A 47 8.99 11.11 2.28
N ALA A 48 9.83 10.47 1.46
CA ALA A 48 11.15 10.01 1.86
C ALA A 48 12.03 11.14 2.41
N LYS A 49 12.16 12.24 1.68
CA LYS A 49 12.99 13.39 2.07
C LYS A 49 12.58 14.07 3.39
N ARG A 50 11.38 13.80 3.89
CA ARG A 50 10.90 14.34 5.18
C ARG A 50 11.26 13.47 6.37
N ASP A 51 11.69 12.23 6.15
CA ASP A 51 12.08 11.34 7.25
C ASP A 51 13.52 11.64 7.69
N PRO A 52 13.74 12.11 8.93
CA PRO A 52 15.08 12.42 9.44
C PRO A 52 15.96 11.17 9.58
N HIS A 53 15.38 9.99 9.60
CA HIS A 53 16.06 8.70 9.75
C HIS A 53 16.20 7.94 8.43
N LEU A 54 15.97 8.60 7.28
CA LEU A 54 15.94 7.97 5.96
C LEU A 54 17.18 7.12 5.66
N HIS A 55 18.35 7.60 6.04
CA HIS A 55 19.64 6.92 5.81
C HIS A 55 20.17 6.15 7.03
N ASP A 56 19.45 6.14 8.16
CA ASP A 56 19.87 5.41 9.34
C ASP A 56 19.45 3.93 9.24
N PRO A 57 20.40 2.99 9.19
CA PRO A 57 20.09 1.57 9.07
C PRO A 57 19.40 0.98 10.31
N ASN A 58 19.47 1.65 11.46
CA ASN A 58 18.80 1.22 12.69
C ASN A 58 17.31 1.53 12.71
N PHE A 59 16.83 2.38 11.80
CA PHE A 59 15.42 2.74 11.69
C PHE A 59 14.81 2.08 10.44
N PRO A 60 13.93 1.09 10.61
CA PRO A 60 13.19 0.50 9.49
C PRO A 60 12.35 1.54 8.76
N GLN A 61 12.37 1.48 7.44
CA GLN A 61 11.69 2.45 6.57
C GLN A 61 10.40 1.89 5.97
N TRP A 62 9.54 1.33 6.83
CA TRP A 62 8.23 0.87 6.42
C TRP A 62 7.34 1.99 5.88
N LEU A 63 6.54 1.66 4.86
CA LEU A 63 5.58 2.59 4.23
C LEU A 63 4.14 2.07 4.23
N ASN A 64 3.91 0.80 4.63
CA ASN A 64 2.57 0.22 4.67
C ASN A 64 1.82 0.61 5.95
N PHE A 65 0.49 0.42 5.97
CA PHE A 65 -0.38 0.80 7.08
C PHE A 65 -0.37 -0.19 8.26
N GLY A 66 0.28 -1.36 8.10
CA GLY A 66 0.45 -2.34 9.15
C GLY A 66 -0.78 -3.22 9.43
N TYR A 67 -0.53 -4.38 10.03
CA TYR A 67 -1.54 -5.30 10.55
C TYR A 67 -1.47 -5.29 12.08
N TRP A 68 -2.43 -4.65 12.72
CA TRP A 68 -2.38 -4.27 14.13
C TRP A 68 -3.12 -5.23 15.08
N LYS A 69 -3.42 -6.44 14.63
CA LYS A 69 -4.19 -7.39 15.43
C LYS A 69 -3.56 -7.69 16.79
N GLU A 70 -2.25 -7.89 16.80
CA GLU A 70 -1.46 -8.27 18.00
C GLU A 70 -0.28 -7.32 18.24
N GLU A 71 -0.07 -6.37 17.34
CA GLU A 71 1.05 -5.44 17.38
C GLU A 71 0.62 -4.10 17.96
N THR A 72 1.54 -3.44 18.63
CA THR A 72 1.31 -2.14 19.25
C THR A 72 2.23 -1.03 18.73
N THR A 73 3.27 -1.39 17.97
CA THR A 73 4.20 -0.44 17.36
C THR A 73 4.01 -0.38 15.85
N TYR A 74 4.31 0.76 15.24
CA TYR A 74 4.20 0.92 13.79
C TYR A 74 5.10 -0.10 13.06
N ASN A 75 6.36 -0.22 13.46
CA ASN A 75 7.29 -1.14 12.82
C ASN A 75 6.86 -2.61 12.98
N GLY A 76 6.35 -2.99 14.16
CA GLY A 76 5.79 -4.32 14.40
C GLY A 76 4.61 -4.62 13.49
N ALA A 77 3.64 -3.71 13.44
CA ALA A 77 2.45 -3.85 12.61
C ALA A 77 2.79 -3.91 11.10
N CYS A 78 3.74 -3.10 10.63
CA CYS A 78 4.19 -3.16 9.25
C CYS A 78 4.86 -4.49 8.89
N ALA A 79 5.72 -5.00 9.79
CA ALA A 79 6.33 -6.31 9.62
C ALA A 79 5.29 -7.44 9.69
N ALA A 80 4.27 -7.33 10.57
CA ALA A 80 3.17 -8.29 10.64
C ALA A 80 2.35 -8.34 9.34
N LEU A 81 2.11 -7.18 8.69
CA LEU A 81 1.45 -7.17 7.38
C LEU A 81 2.30 -7.86 6.31
N ALA A 82 3.61 -7.61 6.29
CA ALA A 82 4.52 -8.28 5.36
C ALA A 82 4.54 -9.81 5.58
N ARG A 83 4.50 -10.29 6.85
CA ARG A 83 4.37 -11.73 7.17
C ARG A 83 3.03 -12.29 6.69
N LYS A 84 1.93 -11.55 6.88
CA LYS A 84 0.61 -11.95 6.37
C LYS A 84 0.61 -12.09 4.86
N LEU A 85 1.26 -11.18 4.14
CA LEU A 85 1.40 -11.30 2.69
C LEU A 85 2.24 -12.52 2.30
N ALA A 86 3.33 -12.80 3.04
CA ALA A 86 4.15 -13.99 2.82
C ALA A 86 3.36 -15.30 3.03
N GLU A 87 2.50 -15.37 4.08
CA GLU A 87 1.60 -16.49 4.33
C GLU A 87 0.64 -16.71 3.14
N VAL A 88 0.01 -15.65 2.65
CA VAL A 88 -0.95 -15.69 1.54
C VAL A 88 -0.26 -16.03 0.21
N ALA A 89 0.96 -15.56 0.01
CA ALA A 89 1.82 -15.90 -1.12
C ALA A 89 2.35 -17.33 -1.02
N GLU A 90 2.29 -17.97 0.16
CA GLU A 90 2.94 -19.24 0.45
C GLU A 90 4.45 -19.20 0.14
N LEU A 91 5.12 -18.13 0.62
CA LEU A 91 6.55 -17.97 0.40
C LEU A 91 7.34 -19.04 1.16
N LYS A 92 8.31 -19.63 0.46
CA LYS A 92 9.14 -20.73 1.01
C LYS A 92 10.53 -20.73 0.41
N ALA A 93 11.39 -21.54 1.01
CA ALA A 93 12.71 -21.84 0.46
C ALA A 93 12.62 -22.36 -0.99
N GLY A 94 13.46 -21.86 -1.85
CA GLY A 94 13.48 -22.22 -3.26
C GLY A 94 12.73 -21.27 -4.19
N ASP A 95 11.79 -20.47 -3.69
CA ASP A 95 11.01 -19.56 -4.53
C ASP A 95 11.88 -18.46 -5.17
N HIS A 96 11.58 -18.13 -6.43
CA HIS A 96 12.05 -16.96 -7.15
C HIS A 96 10.91 -15.93 -7.17
N LEU A 97 11.05 -14.89 -6.36
CA LEU A 97 10.04 -13.88 -6.12
C LEU A 97 10.27 -12.62 -6.96
N LEU A 98 9.20 -12.09 -7.56
CA LEU A 98 9.14 -10.71 -8.01
C LEU A 98 8.34 -9.89 -7.00
N ASP A 99 8.95 -8.85 -6.41
CA ASP A 99 8.23 -7.88 -5.57
C ASP A 99 8.09 -6.55 -6.30
N VAL A 100 6.86 -6.06 -6.48
CA VAL A 100 6.60 -4.80 -7.18
C VAL A 100 6.14 -3.72 -6.19
N GLY A 101 6.74 -2.53 -6.29
CA GLY A 101 6.47 -1.44 -5.35
C GLY A 101 7.12 -1.65 -3.98
N PHE A 102 8.32 -2.20 -3.94
CA PHE A 102 9.03 -2.64 -2.73
C PHE A 102 9.38 -1.53 -1.72
N GLY A 103 9.14 -0.25 -2.04
CA GLY A 103 9.48 0.87 -1.16
C GLY A 103 10.97 0.93 -0.82
N PHE A 104 11.33 0.69 0.45
CA PHE A 104 12.72 0.61 0.92
C PHE A 104 13.20 -0.82 1.17
N ALA A 105 12.51 -1.82 0.61
CA ALA A 105 12.83 -3.25 0.66
C ALA A 105 12.81 -3.88 2.08
N GLU A 106 12.07 -3.30 3.04
CA GLU A 106 11.97 -3.88 4.37
C GLU A 106 11.30 -5.27 4.36
N GLN A 107 10.26 -5.45 3.54
CA GLN A 107 9.62 -6.75 3.34
C GLN A 107 10.56 -7.76 2.67
N ASP A 108 11.36 -7.34 1.69
CA ASP A 108 12.30 -8.22 1.00
C ASP A 108 13.36 -8.75 1.94
N LEU A 109 13.93 -7.86 2.77
CA LEU A 109 14.89 -8.23 3.81
C LEU A 109 14.27 -9.20 4.83
N LEU A 110 13.01 -8.99 5.20
CA LEU A 110 12.27 -9.86 6.11
C LEU A 110 12.03 -11.23 5.47
N TRP A 111 11.52 -11.29 4.24
CA TRP A 111 11.17 -12.55 3.58
C TRP A 111 12.39 -13.42 3.27
N VAL A 112 13.53 -12.81 2.93
CA VAL A 112 14.78 -13.58 2.79
C VAL A 112 15.21 -14.21 4.11
N ARG A 113 15.05 -13.49 5.23
CA ARG A 113 15.46 -13.97 6.57
C ARG A 113 14.51 -15.00 7.15
N GLU A 114 13.19 -14.75 7.06
CA GLU A 114 12.17 -15.55 7.74
C GLU A 114 11.64 -16.69 6.85
N ASN A 115 11.44 -16.47 5.55
CA ASN A 115 10.89 -17.47 4.62
C ASN A 115 11.97 -18.17 3.79
N ASN A 116 13.23 -17.72 3.90
CA ASN A 116 14.36 -18.26 3.14
C ASN A 116 14.13 -18.31 1.62
N VAL A 117 13.44 -17.30 1.08
CA VAL A 117 13.23 -17.13 -0.37
C VAL A 117 14.57 -17.13 -1.09
N SER A 118 14.74 -17.88 -2.17
CA SER A 118 16.03 -18.04 -2.85
C SER A 118 16.53 -16.78 -3.48
N SER A 119 15.67 -16.10 -4.22
CA SER A 119 16.00 -14.80 -4.83
C SER A 119 14.77 -13.91 -4.90
N ILE A 120 15.01 -12.61 -4.75
CA ILE A 120 14.01 -11.56 -4.95
C ILE A 120 14.52 -10.61 -6.02
N ILE A 121 13.68 -10.33 -7.01
CA ILE A 121 13.84 -9.19 -7.90
C ILE A 121 12.78 -8.18 -7.51
N GLY A 122 13.18 -6.94 -7.22
CA GLY A 122 12.27 -5.85 -6.86
C GLY A 122 12.17 -4.82 -7.98
N LEU A 123 10.94 -4.38 -8.29
CA LEU A 123 10.66 -3.25 -9.18
C LEU A 123 10.00 -2.11 -8.41
N ASN A 124 10.51 -0.88 -8.57
CA ASN A 124 9.90 0.33 -8.02
C ASN A 124 10.12 1.50 -8.97
N THR A 125 9.15 2.41 -9.06
CA THR A 125 9.21 3.57 -9.96
C THR A 125 9.95 4.76 -9.37
N THR A 126 10.25 4.77 -8.06
CA THR A 126 10.88 5.89 -7.35
C THR A 126 12.39 5.66 -7.21
N GLU A 127 13.21 6.32 -8.04
CA GLU A 127 14.68 6.17 -8.06
C GLU A 127 15.30 6.32 -6.68
N LEU A 128 14.96 7.35 -5.92
CA LEU A 128 15.47 7.58 -4.56
C LEU A 128 15.23 6.40 -3.63
N GLN A 129 14.05 5.77 -3.72
CA GLN A 129 13.76 4.58 -2.93
C GLN A 129 14.62 3.39 -3.36
N VAL A 130 14.81 3.21 -4.67
CA VAL A 130 15.67 2.14 -5.21
C VAL A 130 17.11 2.29 -4.72
N GLU A 131 17.70 3.50 -4.80
CA GLU A 131 19.05 3.78 -4.32
C GLU A 131 19.22 3.45 -2.84
N ILE A 132 18.33 3.96 -1.99
CA ILE A 132 18.37 3.73 -0.54
C ILE A 132 18.15 2.25 -0.22
N ALA A 133 17.21 1.58 -0.90
CA ALA A 133 16.95 0.17 -0.70
C ALA A 133 18.14 -0.71 -1.09
N GLN A 134 18.84 -0.39 -2.20
CA GLN A 134 20.06 -1.07 -2.60
C GLN A 134 21.17 -0.93 -1.54
N GLU A 135 21.33 0.27 -0.95
CA GLU A 135 22.28 0.47 0.16
C GLU A 135 21.91 -0.38 1.38
N ARG A 136 20.63 -0.45 1.73
CA ARG A 136 20.13 -1.26 2.85
C ARG A 136 20.37 -2.76 2.63
N VAL A 137 20.08 -3.26 1.45
CA VAL A 137 20.33 -4.64 1.03
C VAL A 137 21.82 -4.97 1.08
N ALA A 138 22.67 -4.05 0.60
CA ALA A 138 24.13 -4.23 0.64
C ALA A 138 24.67 -4.27 2.09
N LYS A 139 24.22 -3.35 2.94
CA LYS A 139 24.56 -3.33 4.38
C LYS A 139 24.12 -4.60 5.10
N ALA A 140 22.99 -5.18 4.67
CA ALA A 140 22.51 -6.46 5.20
C ALA A 140 23.26 -7.69 4.67
N GLY A 141 24.18 -7.54 3.71
CA GLY A 141 24.91 -8.64 3.08
C GLY A 141 24.05 -9.54 2.19
N LEU A 142 22.95 -9.01 1.64
CA LEU A 142 21.97 -9.79 0.87
C LEU A 142 21.92 -9.44 -0.62
N SER A 143 22.91 -8.70 -1.12
CA SER A 143 22.96 -8.28 -2.54
C SER A 143 23.02 -9.44 -3.54
N ASP A 144 23.42 -10.63 -3.13
CA ASP A 144 23.40 -11.83 -3.98
C ASP A 144 22.01 -12.42 -4.12
N ARG A 145 21.12 -12.18 -3.14
CA ARG A 145 19.76 -12.73 -3.11
C ARG A 145 18.68 -11.71 -3.48
N ILE A 146 18.92 -10.41 -3.28
CA ILE A 146 17.96 -9.34 -3.56
C ILE A 146 18.54 -8.40 -4.61
N LYS A 147 17.87 -8.29 -5.75
CA LYS A 147 18.22 -7.38 -6.86
C LYS A 147 17.09 -6.38 -7.05
N LEU A 148 17.38 -5.11 -6.86
CA LEU A 148 16.39 -4.03 -6.92
C LEU A 148 16.71 -3.11 -8.10
N GLN A 149 15.66 -2.72 -8.83
CA GLN A 149 15.81 -1.82 -9.98
C GLN A 149 14.61 -0.92 -10.18
N VAL A 150 14.82 0.18 -10.89
CA VAL A 150 13.74 1.04 -11.35
C VAL A 150 12.94 0.31 -12.42
N GLY A 151 11.61 0.30 -12.27
CA GLY A 151 10.70 -0.34 -13.22
C GLY A 151 9.23 -0.21 -12.84
N SER A 152 8.36 -0.43 -13.81
CA SER A 152 6.90 -0.38 -13.64
C SER A 152 6.30 -1.77 -13.50
N ALA A 153 5.33 -1.91 -12.60
CA ALA A 153 4.53 -3.13 -12.45
C ALA A 153 3.58 -3.38 -13.64
N THR A 154 3.30 -2.35 -14.44
CA THR A 154 2.44 -2.43 -15.63
C THR A 154 3.23 -2.64 -16.94
N GLN A 155 4.57 -2.73 -16.82
CA GLN A 155 5.50 -3.05 -17.92
C GLN A 155 6.71 -3.78 -17.34
N ILE A 156 6.50 -5.02 -16.96
CA ILE A 156 7.52 -5.83 -16.27
C ILE A 156 8.59 -6.28 -17.28
N PRO A 157 9.88 -5.89 -17.11
CA PRO A 157 10.94 -6.12 -18.09
C PRO A 157 11.53 -7.53 -18.02
N PHE A 158 10.70 -8.54 -17.76
CA PHE A 158 11.12 -9.95 -17.70
C PHE A 158 10.29 -10.80 -18.64
N PRO A 159 10.84 -11.93 -19.12
CA PRO A 159 10.13 -12.88 -19.95
C PRO A 159 8.89 -13.46 -19.26
N GLU A 160 8.00 -14.05 -20.04
CA GLU A 160 6.92 -14.88 -19.51
C GLU A 160 7.45 -16.08 -18.70
N ASN A 161 6.69 -16.52 -17.71
CA ASN A 161 7.00 -17.69 -16.90
C ASN A 161 8.37 -17.62 -16.19
N SER A 162 8.73 -16.46 -15.65
CA SER A 162 10.03 -16.20 -14.99
C SER A 162 10.01 -16.39 -13.48
N PHE A 163 8.84 -16.29 -12.83
CA PHE A 163 8.74 -16.24 -11.37
C PHE A 163 7.77 -17.26 -10.80
N ASP A 164 8.12 -17.82 -9.63
CA ASP A 164 7.23 -18.69 -8.85
C ASP A 164 6.16 -17.90 -8.11
N LYS A 165 6.54 -16.71 -7.64
CA LYS A 165 5.73 -15.82 -6.82
C LYS A 165 5.84 -14.38 -7.31
N LEU A 166 4.74 -13.65 -7.17
CA LEU A 166 4.70 -12.20 -7.37
C LEU A 166 3.95 -11.56 -6.21
N THR A 167 4.55 -10.54 -5.60
CA THR A 167 3.96 -9.79 -4.49
C THR A 167 3.81 -8.32 -4.83
N ALA A 168 2.79 -7.68 -4.24
CA ALA A 168 2.61 -6.24 -4.23
C ALA A 168 2.05 -5.83 -2.86
N LEU A 169 2.90 -5.21 -2.03
CA LEU A 169 2.52 -4.77 -0.69
C LEU A 169 2.10 -3.30 -0.70
N GLU A 170 0.78 -3.07 -0.67
CA GLU A 170 0.18 -1.73 -0.52
C GLU A 170 0.65 -0.70 -1.58
N CYS A 171 0.67 -1.14 -2.84
CA CYS A 171 1.11 -0.30 -3.96
C CYS A 171 0.20 -0.41 -5.20
N ALA A 172 -0.60 -1.49 -5.33
CA ALA A 172 -1.35 -1.75 -6.55
C ALA A 172 -2.45 -0.72 -6.84
N PHE A 173 -2.96 -0.03 -5.82
CA PHE A 173 -3.91 1.06 -6.02
C PHE A 173 -3.32 2.27 -6.77
N HIS A 174 -1.99 2.39 -6.81
CA HIS A 174 -1.28 3.43 -7.57
C HIS A 174 -0.99 3.06 -9.04
N PHE A 175 -1.08 1.79 -9.41
CA PHE A 175 -0.68 1.35 -10.75
C PHE A 175 -1.62 1.89 -11.83
N ASP A 176 -1.08 2.24 -12.96
CA ASP A 176 -1.83 2.75 -14.11
C ASP A 176 -1.81 1.72 -15.27
N THR A 177 -2.69 0.71 -15.23
CA THR A 177 -3.77 0.44 -14.25
C THR A 177 -3.51 -0.86 -13.46
N ARG A 178 -4.40 -1.22 -12.50
CA ARG A 178 -4.38 -2.57 -11.90
C ARG A 178 -4.62 -3.67 -12.93
N GLU A 179 -5.45 -3.43 -13.95
CA GLU A 179 -5.70 -4.45 -14.99
C GLU A 179 -4.45 -4.74 -15.83
N ASP A 180 -3.68 -3.69 -16.16
CA ASP A 180 -2.39 -3.87 -16.84
C ASP A 180 -1.39 -4.63 -15.96
N PHE A 181 -1.38 -4.34 -14.67
CA PHE A 181 -0.61 -5.12 -13.72
C PHE A 181 -1.06 -6.59 -13.65
N PHE A 182 -2.36 -6.89 -13.65
CA PHE A 182 -2.84 -8.27 -13.65
C PHE A 182 -2.42 -9.03 -14.90
N ALA A 183 -2.46 -8.37 -16.06
CA ALA A 183 -1.97 -8.95 -17.32
C ALA A 183 -0.48 -9.28 -17.25
N GLU A 184 0.35 -8.36 -16.78
CA GLU A 184 1.78 -8.54 -16.61
C GLU A 184 2.11 -9.61 -15.56
N ALA A 185 1.42 -9.60 -14.41
CA ALA A 185 1.57 -10.60 -13.36
C ALA A 185 1.25 -12.00 -13.88
N PHE A 186 0.15 -12.14 -14.64
CA PHE A 186 -0.20 -13.41 -15.27
C PHE A 186 0.86 -13.87 -16.28
N ARG A 187 1.39 -12.95 -17.06
CA ARG A 187 2.41 -13.23 -18.07
C ARG A 187 3.71 -13.76 -17.43
N VAL A 188 4.23 -13.05 -16.42
CA VAL A 188 5.55 -13.36 -15.85
C VAL A 188 5.54 -14.50 -14.83
N LEU A 189 4.40 -14.82 -14.24
CA LEU A 189 4.30 -15.98 -13.35
C LEU A 189 4.41 -17.29 -14.14
N GLN A 190 5.07 -18.29 -13.57
CA GLN A 190 5.11 -19.64 -14.08
C GLN A 190 3.73 -20.31 -13.97
N PRO A 191 3.41 -21.32 -14.77
CA PRO A 191 2.26 -22.18 -14.54
C PRO A 191 2.27 -22.77 -13.13
N GLY A 192 1.22 -22.55 -12.35
CA GLY A 192 1.15 -22.89 -10.92
C GLY A 192 1.76 -21.81 -10.00
N GLY A 193 2.32 -20.75 -10.56
CA GLY A 193 2.83 -19.61 -9.79
C GLY A 193 1.71 -18.80 -9.15
N ARG A 194 2.05 -18.04 -8.07
CA ARG A 194 1.06 -17.36 -7.23
C ARG A 194 1.32 -15.86 -7.18
N LEU A 195 0.25 -15.10 -7.42
CA LEU A 195 0.14 -13.66 -7.14
C LEU A 195 -0.43 -13.48 -5.74
N ALA A 196 0.19 -12.61 -4.92
CA ALA A 196 -0.35 -12.19 -3.63
C ALA A 196 -0.22 -10.67 -3.45
N VAL A 197 -1.30 -10.03 -3.05
CA VAL A 197 -1.35 -8.57 -2.94
C VAL A 197 -2.06 -8.14 -1.65
N ALA A 198 -1.51 -7.15 -0.97
CA ALA A 198 -2.20 -6.35 0.02
C ALA A 198 -2.56 -5.01 -0.62
N ASP A 199 -3.84 -4.66 -0.67
CA ASP A 199 -4.32 -3.51 -1.44
C ASP A 199 -5.50 -2.77 -0.77
N CYS A 200 -5.59 -1.49 -1.08
CA CYS A 200 -6.64 -0.61 -0.58
C CYS A 200 -7.73 -0.43 -1.63
N LEU A 201 -8.97 -0.69 -1.25
CA LEU A 201 -10.11 -0.53 -2.16
C LEU A 201 -11.08 0.55 -1.70
N PRO A 202 -11.73 1.25 -2.64
CA PRO A 202 -12.75 2.23 -2.32
C PRO A 202 -14.01 1.57 -1.77
N ARG A 203 -14.84 2.35 -1.12
CA ARG A 203 -16.12 1.89 -0.57
C ARG A 203 -17.10 1.47 -1.66
N VAL A 204 -17.73 0.31 -1.46
CA VAL A 204 -18.80 -0.21 -2.33
C VAL A 204 -20.06 0.65 -2.24
N GLY A 205 -20.75 0.87 -3.36
CA GLY A 205 -22.11 1.42 -3.43
C GLY A 205 -22.24 2.93 -3.18
N ARG A 206 -21.15 3.69 -3.14
CA ARG A 206 -21.20 5.15 -3.14
C ARG A 206 -20.98 5.71 -4.53
N GLU A 207 -21.82 6.66 -4.92
CA GLU A 207 -21.54 7.49 -6.07
C GLU A 207 -20.18 8.18 -5.88
N ILE A 208 -19.39 8.19 -6.95
CA ILE A 208 -18.10 8.87 -6.97
C ILE A 208 -18.38 10.36 -6.90
N ASN A 209 -18.28 10.92 -5.71
CA ASN A 209 -18.46 12.35 -5.52
C ASN A 209 -17.14 13.11 -5.79
N PHE A 210 -17.27 14.41 -5.94
CA PHE A 210 -16.16 15.33 -6.18
C PHE A 210 -15.00 15.14 -5.17
N TRP A 211 -15.30 14.99 -3.90
CA TRP A 211 -14.28 14.82 -2.85
C TRP A 211 -13.50 13.52 -2.96
N LEU A 212 -14.16 12.45 -3.37
CA LEU A 212 -13.48 11.17 -3.63
C LEU A 212 -12.49 11.32 -4.79
N ARG A 213 -12.88 12.03 -5.86
CA ARG A 213 -11.99 12.33 -7.00
C ARG A 213 -10.77 13.15 -6.57
N VAL A 214 -10.97 14.21 -5.78
CA VAL A 214 -9.88 15.05 -5.27
C VAL A 214 -8.93 14.26 -4.38
N ASN A 215 -9.45 13.45 -3.47
CA ASN A 215 -8.63 12.63 -2.58
C ASN A 215 -7.87 11.54 -3.34
N SER A 216 -8.54 10.84 -4.25
CA SER A 216 -7.90 9.82 -5.10
C SER A 216 -6.74 10.42 -5.90
N LYS A 217 -6.95 11.61 -6.47
CA LYS A 217 -5.89 12.30 -7.21
C LYS A 217 -4.71 12.69 -6.33
N LYS A 218 -4.95 13.26 -5.14
CA LYS A 218 -3.90 13.58 -4.16
C LYS A 218 -3.09 12.36 -3.73
N MET A 219 -3.72 11.20 -3.71
CA MET A 219 -3.10 9.93 -3.39
C MET A 219 -2.59 9.19 -4.64
N CYS A 220 -2.53 9.85 -5.80
CA CYS A 220 -2.09 9.24 -7.06
C CYS A 220 -2.82 7.92 -7.38
N ILE A 221 -4.15 7.88 -7.18
CA ILE A 221 -4.97 6.71 -7.48
C ILE A 221 -5.66 6.92 -8.81
N PRO A 222 -5.33 6.16 -9.86
CA PRO A 222 -6.01 6.24 -11.15
C PRO A 222 -7.50 5.93 -11.04
N PHE A 223 -8.31 6.68 -11.78
CA PHE A 223 -9.75 6.49 -11.76
C PHE A 223 -10.20 5.05 -12.16
N PRO A 224 -9.58 4.39 -13.15
CA PRO A 224 -9.91 3.00 -13.48
C PRO A 224 -9.72 2.00 -12.34
N ASN A 225 -8.93 2.36 -11.30
CA ASN A 225 -8.71 1.52 -10.14
C ASN A 225 -9.79 1.65 -9.04
N GLN A 226 -10.81 2.49 -9.26
CA GLN A 226 -11.87 2.74 -8.27
C GLN A 226 -13.02 1.74 -8.45
N TYR A 227 -12.84 0.55 -7.91
CA TYR A 227 -13.84 -0.51 -7.90
C TYR A 227 -13.77 -1.35 -6.62
N ASP A 228 -14.83 -2.12 -6.39
CA ASP A 228 -15.00 -2.92 -5.20
C ASP A 228 -14.30 -4.29 -5.28
N ARG A 229 -14.31 -5.03 -4.18
CA ARG A 229 -13.74 -6.38 -4.07
C ARG A 229 -14.35 -7.37 -5.06
N HIS A 230 -15.66 -7.31 -5.32
CA HIS A 230 -16.31 -8.21 -6.27
C HIS A 230 -15.75 -7.98 -7.68
N THR A 231 -15.73 -6.73 -8.11
CA THR A 231 -15.16 -6.33 -9.41
C THR A 231 -13.67 -6.70 -9.51
N TYR A 232 -12.92 -6.56 -8.41
CA TYR A 232 -11.51 -6.96 -8.35
C TYR A 232 -11.32 -8.45 -8.67
N VAL A 233 -12.11 -9.31 -8.02
CA VAL A 233 -12.07 -10.78 -8.26
C VAL A 233 -12.46 -11.11 -9.69
N GLU A 234 -13.50 -10.47 -10.25
CA GLU A 234 -13.91 -10.71 -11.64
C GLU A 234 -12.84 -10.29 -12.66
N LYS A 235 -12.12 -9.20 -12.39
CA LYS A 235 -10.99 -8.75 -13.21
C LYS A 235 -9.84 -9.78 -13.18
N LEU A 236 -9.48 -10.31 -12.02
CA LEU A 236 -8.48 -11.39 -11.93
C LEU A 236 -8.88 -12.63 -12.71
N LYS A 237 -10.14 -13.07 -12.60
CA LYS A 237 -10.67 -14.20 -13.37
C LYS A 237 -10.57 -13.95 -14.88
N LYS A 238 -10.90 -12.72 -15.32
CA LYS A 238 -10.82 -12.32 -16.72
C LYS A 238 -9.40 -12.46 -17.29
N HIS A 239 -8.38 -12.22 -16.45
CA HIS A 239 -6.97 -12.40 -16.82
C HIS A 239 -6.49 -13.86 -16.71
N GLY A 240 -7.37 -14.80 -16.37
CA GLY A 240 -7.08 -16.23 -16.36
C GLY A 240 -6.63 -16.78 -15.01
N PHE A 241 -6.60 -15.96 -13.95
CA PHE A 241 -6.28 -16.44 -12.61
C PHE A 241 -7.39 -17.36 -12.06
N VAL A 242 -6.96 -18.36 -11.29
CA VAL A 242 -7.82 -19.33 -10.59
C VAL A 242 -7.49 -19.34 -9.10
N ASN A 243 -8.24 -20.12 -8.31
CA ASN A 243 -8.04 -20.29 -6.87
C ASN A 243 -7.91 -18.96 -6.12
N ILE A 244 -8.75 -17.98 -6.53
CA ILE A 244 -8.69 -16.61 -6.00
C ILE A 244 -9.27 -16.61 -4.58
N GLN A 245 -8.47 -16.16 -3.62
CA GLN A 245 -8.88 -15.91 -2.24
C GLN A 245 -8.76 -14.42 -1.96
N ALA A 246 -9.80 -13.81 -1.40
CA ALA A 246 -9.83 -12.39 -1.09
C ALA A 246 -10.40 -12.18 0.32
N LEU A 247 -9.52 -11.80 1.25
CA LEU A 247 -9.82 -11.58 2.66
C LEU A 247 -9.77 -10.08 2.97
N SER A 248 -10.81 -9.55 3.60
CA SER A 248 -10.77 -8.21 4.19
C SER A 248 -10.06 -8.29 5.55
N ILE A 249 -9.09 -7.40 5.75
CA ILE A 249 -8.41 -7.20 7.04
C ILE A 249 -8.61 -5.78 7.56
N SER A 250 -9.62 -5.09 7.06
CA SER A 250 -9.94 -3.68 7.36
C SER A 250 -10.06 -3.39 8.86
N GLU A 251 -10.60 -4.31 9.64
CA GLU A 251 -10.76 -4.17 11.09
C GLU A 251 -9.43 -4.09 11.85
N TYR A 252 -8.35 -4.64 11.28
CA TYR A 252 -7.01 -4.63 11.88
C TYR A 252 -6.10 -3.54 11.31
N VAL A 253 -6.56 -2.77 10.33
CA VAL A 253 -5.79 -1.71 9.67
C VAL A 253 -6.39 -0.33 9.94
N TRP A 254 -7.64 -0.10 9.55
CA TRP A 254 -8.21 1.24 9.54
C TRP A 254 -8.37 1.89 10.91
N PRO A 255 -8.78 1.19 11.99
CA PRO A 255 -8.87 1.80 13.31
C PRO A 255 -7.53 2.35 13.79
N ALA A 256 -6.44 1.59 13.57
CA ALA A 256 -5.10 2.03 13.94
C ALA A 256 -4.63 3.24 13.13
N MET A 257 -4.98 3.31 11.85
CA MET A 257 -4.59 4.45 11.01
C MET A 257 -5.23 5.77 11.44
N VAL A 258 -6.44 5.74 12.04
CA VAL A 258 -7.04 6.93 12.65
C VAL A 258 -6.17 7.44 13.80
N HIS A 259 -5.70 6.54 14.67
CA HIS A 259 -4.79 6.88 15.77
C HIS A 259 -3.42 7.33 15.26
N TYR A 260 -2.88 6.62 14.27
CA TYR A 260 -1.61 6.98 13.63
C TYR A 260 -1.62 8.42 13.13
N PHE A 261 -2.58 8.80 12.30
CA PHE A 261 -2.65 10.16 11.76
C PHE A 261 -2.90 11.21 12.85
N ALA A 262 -3.69 10.89 13.88
CA ALA A 262 -3.91 11.79 15.00
C ALA A 262 -2.61 12.06 15.77
N GLN A 263 -1.80 11.04 16.05
CA GLN A 263 -0.54 11.18 16.79
C GLN A 263 0.56 11.86 15.94
N ILE A 264 0.68 11.49 14.66
CA ILE A 264 1.62 12.16 13.74
C ILE A 264 1.29 13.65 13.59
N SER A 265 0.00 14.02 13.55
CA SER A 265 -0.40 15.45 13.49
C SER A 265 -0.03 16.25 14.75
N GLN A 266 0.23 15.57 15.87
CA GLN A 266 0.73 16.15 17.11
C GLN A 266 2.26 16.16 17.19
N GLY A 267 2.96 15.73 16.14
CA GLY A 267 4.42 15.70 16.06
C GLY A 267 5.08 14.46 16.67
N ILE A 268 4.31 13.42 16.99
CA ILE A 268 4.87 12.15 17.48
C ILE A 268 5.51 11.43 16.29
N SER A 269 6.76 10.98 16.45
CA SER A 269 7.45 10.20 15.42
C SER A 269 6.75 8.86 15.19
N LYS A 270 6.71 8.40 13.91
CA LYS A 270 6.20 7.06 13.59
C LYS A 270 6.96 5.93 14.32
N HIS A 271 8.21 6.17 14.70
CA HIS A 271 9.07 5.21 15.40
C HIS A 271 8.76 5.12 16.90
N ASP A 272 8.17 6.17 17.49
CA ASP A 272 7.79 6.25 18.91
C ASP A 272 6.31 5.96 19.14
N LEU A 273 5.56 5.73 18.06
CA LEU A 273 4.12 5.58 18.08
C LEU A 273 3.71 4.22 18.65
N VAL A 274 2.83 4.24 19.66
CA VAL A 274 2.23 3.06 20.27
C VAL A 274 0.71 3.12 20.12
N ILE A 275 0.11 2.09 19.56
CA ILE A 275 -1.33 1.94 19.36
C ILE A 275 -1.73 0.54 19.85
N ASP A 276 -2.63 0.48 20.81
CA ASP A 276 -3.17 -0.79 21.34
C ASP A 276 -4.67 -0.88 21.02
N LEU A 277 -5.01 -1.54 19.93
CA LEU A 277 -6.41 -1.68 19.49
C LEU A 277 -7.27 -2.47 20.48
N GLN A 278 -6.69 -3.26 21.38
CA GLN A 278 -7.44 -4.01 22.40
C GLN A 278 -7.85 -3.12 23.57
N LYS A 279 -7.06 -2.08 23.87
CA LYS A 279 -7.31 -1.13 24.96
C LYS A 279 -7.96 0.16 24.46
N ASP A 280 -7.55 0.62 23.27
CA ASP A 280 -7.94 1.90 22.69
C ASP A 280 -9.08 1.75 21.67
N ASN A 281 -10.20 1.21 22.10
CA ASN A 281 -11.38 0.99 21.25
C ASN A 281 -12.12 2.27 20.74
N PRO A 282 -11.75 3.53 21.13
CA PRO A 282 -12.30 4.72 20.49
C PRO A 282 -12.02 4.82 18.98
N GLY A 283 -10.95 4.16 18.51
CA GLY A 283 -10.60 4.14 17.08
C GLY A 283 -11.62 3.40 16.23
N LEU A 284 -12.14 2.27 16.70
CA LEU A 284 -13.19 1.51 16.00
C LEU A 284 -14.49 2.31 15.92
N GLU A 285 -14.86 3.00 16.98
CA GLU A 285 -16.03 3.90 16.97
C GLU A 285 -15.82 5.13 16.10
N ALA A 286 -14.63 5.76 16.16
CA ALA A 286 -14.28 6.89 15.30
C ALA A 286 -14.24 6.48 13.83
N TRP A 287 -13.67 5.32 13.51
CA TRP A 287 -13.69 4.75 12.17
C TRP A 287 -15.13 4.44 11.73
N SER A 288 -15.95 3.82 12.57
CA SER A 288 -17.34 3.50 12.24
C SER A 288 -18.21 4.74 12.03
N ARG A 289 -17.99 5.81 12.79
CA ARG A 289 -18.74 7.09 12.69
C ARG A 289 -18.23 7.99 11.54
N ASN A 290 -16.93 7.99 11.28
CA ASN A 290 -16.29 8.89 10.30
C ASN A 290 -15.92 8.20 8.98
N ARG A 291 -16.51 7.06 8.68
CA ARG A 291 -16.27 6.23 7.49
C ARG A 291 -16.23 6.96 6.13
N GLY A 292 -16.34 8.25 6.08
CA GLY A 292 -16.42 9.00 4.82
C GLY A 292 -15.38 10.09 4.66
N TRP A 293 -14.56 10.37 5.67
CA TRP A 293 -13.84 11.63 5.69
C TRP A 293 -12.33 11.53 5.54
N PHE A 294 -11.69 10.54 6.13
CA PHE A 294 -10.24 10.46 6.17
C PHE A 294 -9.63 9.63 5.05
N MET A 295 -10.39 8.71 4.43
CA MET A 295 -9.79 7.79 3.48
C MET A 295 -10.65 7.62 2.24
N ALA A 296 -10.01 7.69 1.09
CA ALA A 296 -10.57 7.29 -0.19
C ALA A 296 -10.91 5.77 -0.20
N PHE A 297 -10.52 5.05 0.84
CA PHE A 297 -10.61 3.60 0.98
C PHE A 297 -11.59 3.18 2.06
N ASP A 298 -12.22 2.03 1.86
CA ASP A 298 -13.13 1.38 2.81
C ASP A 298 -12.72 -0.05 3.11
N ASP A 299 -12.21 -0.77 2.13
CA ASP A 299 -11.75 -2.13 2.29
C ASP A 299 -10.22 -2.22 2.17
N TYR A 300 -9.61 -3.02 3.02
CA TYR A 300 -8.22 -3.38 2.93
C TYR A 300 -8.15 -4.88 2.65
N LEU A 301 -7.76 -5.21 1.42
CA LEU A 301 -7.73 -6.58 0.95
C LEU A 301 -6.35 -7.20 1.08
N LEU A 302 -6.37 -8.44 1.52
CA LEU A 302 -5.28 -9.38 1.36
C LEU A 302 -5.77 -10.48 0.44
N PHE A 303 -5.16 -10.65 -0.73
CA PHE A 303 -5.62 -11.66 -1.66
C PHE A 303 -4.47 -12.47 -2.27
N SER A 304 -4.82 -13.68 -2.74
CA SER A 304 -3.98 -14.49 -3.60
C SER A 304 -4.77 -15.04 -4.80
N ALA A 305 -4.03 -15.30 -5.87
CA ALA A 305 -4.55 -15.92 -7.09
C ALA A 305 -3.46 -16.77 -7.73
N GLU A 306 -3.82 -17.82 -8.44
CA GLU A 306 -2.87 -18.74 -9.07
C GLU A 306 -2.97 -18.67 -10.59
N LYS A 307 -1.83 -18.71 -11.27
CA LYS A 307 -1.79 -19.04 -12.69
C LYS A 307 -2.03 -20.55 -12.84
N PRO A 308 -2.98 -20.99 -13.67
CA PRO A 308 -3.24 -22.43 -13.87
C PRO A 308 -1.97 -23.21 -14.22
N LYS A 309 -1.87 -24.44 -13.71
CA LYS A 309 -0.86 -25.39 -14.20
C LYS A 309 -1.17 -25.77 -15.64
N LEU A 310 -0.15 -25.98 -16.43
CA LEU A 310 -0.32 -26.59 -17.74
C LEU A 310 -0.75 -28.06 -17.52
N ASN A 311 -1.83 -28.48 -18.18
CA ASN A 311 -2.29 -29.88 -18.19
C ASN A 311 -1.34 -30.74 -18.97
#